data_98ef6d4e6b137fd4c26636ef06159456
#
_entry.id   98ef6d4e6b137fd4c26636ef06159456
#
_cell.length_a   1.000
_cell.length_b   1.000
_cell.length_c   1.000
_cell.angle_alpha   90.00
_cell.angle_beta   90.00
_cell.angle_gamma   90.00
#
_symmetry.space_group_name_H-M   'P 1'
#
loop_
_entity.id
_entity.type
_entity.pdbx_description
1 polymer ?
#
loop_
_entity_poly.entity_id
_entity_poly.type
_entity_poly.pdbx_seq_one_letter_code
_entity_poly.pdbx_strand_id
1 'polypeptide(L)'
;PSTAYCTGGRFNTQGDAETPDTQMAVFEFPNMLMTYEQTLSTPYMLRSDPGIRNGDIFPHWPQNATRIELYGEQGMMCVGRMGGGWQVYVRPKSRKPVVKDQMVGRYPDPPHKDNFVHSVKSRKRPNADVEEGHRSMLLVHYANISCRLGGRKLQIDPKTERILNDPEAMGLFKRVYRKPWVVEEVV
;
A
#
# COMPACT_ATOMS: atom_id res chain seq x y z
N PRO A 1 -6.88 -7.84 7.13
CA PRO A 1 -6.43 -7.78 8.52
C PRO A 1 -7.57 -8.05 9.49
N SER A 2 -7.23 -8.41 10.73
CA SER A 2 -8.19 -8.48 11.84
C SER A 2 -8.33 -7.15 12.57
N THR A 3 -7.31 -6.31 12.51
CA THR A 3 -7.35 -4.96 13.05
C THR A 3 -6.61 -3.97 12.15
N ALA A 4 -6.99 -2.69 12.26
CA ALA A 4 -6.28 -1.59 11.66
C ALA A 4 -6.22 -0.42 12.65
N TYR A 5 -5.07 0.24 12.68
CA TYR A 5 -4.84 1.47 13.42
C TYR A 5 -4.03 2.44 12.57
N CYS A 6 -4.38 3.70 12.61
CA CYS A 6 -3.62 4.73 11.92
C CYS A 6 -3.61 6.02 12.74
N THR A 7 -2.46 6.62 12.83
CA THR A 7 -2.26 7.97 13.36
C THR A 7 -1.53 8.84 12.34
N GLY A 8 -1.74 10.13 12.39
CA GLY A 8 -1.11 11.08 11.50
C GLY A 8 -1.72 12.46 11.62
N GLY A 9 -1.20 13.38 10.85
CA GLY A 9 -1.66 14.75 10.87
C GLY A 9 -1.11 15.57 9.72
N ARG A 10 -1.55 16.82 9.67
CA ARG A 10 -0.97 17.84 8.83
C ARG A 10 0.01 18.65 9.69
N PHE A 11 1.29 18.33 9.54
CA PHE A 11 2.35 18.95 10.33
C PHE A 11 3.03 20.10 9.61
N ASN A 12 3.01 20.07 8.29
CA ASN A 12 3.70 21.05 7.48
C ASN A 12 2.83 21.66 6.36
N THR A 13 1.78 20.97 5.92
CA THR A 13 0.90 21.44 4.85
C THR A 13 -0.15 22.39 5.41
N GLN A 14 -0.21 23.61 4.87
CA GLN A 14 -1.28 24.58 5.11
C GLN A 14 -2.26 24.57 3.93
N GLY A 15 -3.52 24.95 4.17
CA GLY A 15 -4.55 25.04 3.14
C GLY A 15 -5.77 24.17 3.45
N ASP A 16 -6.63 23.97 2.46
CA ASP A 16 -7.95 23.34 2.59
C ASP A 16 -7.91 21.80 2.50
N ALA A 17 -6.72 21.20 2.35
CA ALA A 17 -6.58 19.76 2.30
C ALA A 17 -6.95 19.13 3.66
N GLU A 18 -7.83 18.14 3.65
CA GLU A 18 -8.23 17.41 4.86
C GLU A 18 -7.34 16.19 5.14
N THR A 19 -6.59 15.72 4.15
CA THR A 19 -5.77 14.53 4.26
C THR A 19 -4.46 14.83 5.00
N PRO A 20 -4.00 13.94 5.88
CA PRO A 20 -2.71 14.06 6.54
C PRO A 20 -1.55 14.11 5.55
N ASP A 21 -0.53 14.90 5.84
CA ASP A 21 0.74 14.90 5.10
C ASP A 21 1.72 13.85 5.64
N THR A 22 1.49 13.38 6.84
CA THR A 22 2.28 12.33 7.47
C THR A 22 1.36 11.35 8.19
N GLN A 23 1.53 10.06 7.90
CA GLN A 23 0.72 8.98 8.48
C GLN A 23 1.57 7.76 8.79
N MET A 24 1.18 7.06 9.85
CA MET A 24 1.68 5.74 10.19
C MET A 24 0.50 4.83 10.48
N ALA A 25 0.41 3.70 9.77
CA ALA A 25 -0.64 2.72 9.97
C ALA A 25 -0.07 1.35 10.35
N VAL A 26 -0.84 0.59 11.12
CA VAL A 26 -0.53 -0.77 11.54
C VAL A 26 -1.73 -1.65 11.26
N PHE A 27 -1.48 -2.81 10.64
CA PHE A 27 -2.48 -3.82 10.33
C PHE A 27 -2.05 -5.16 10.92
N GLU A 28 -2.92 -5.78 11.71
CA GLU A 28 -2.68 -7.10 12.27
C GLU A 28 -3.38 -8.17 11.42
N PHE A 29 -2.61 -9.17 11.04
CA PHE A 29 -3.10 -10.38 10.39
C PHE A 29 -2.80 -11.59 11.29
N PRO A 30 -3.43 -12.74 11.08
CA PRO A 30 -3.21 -13.90 11.97
C PRO A 30 -1.74 -14.31 12.15
N ASN A 31 -0.93 -14.16 11.10
CA ASN A 31 0.48 -14.59 11.10
C ASN A 31 1.46 -13.50 10.67
N MET A 32 1.01 -12.24 10.61
CA MET A 32 1.84 -11.15 10.10
C MET A 32 1.39 -9.82 10.71
N LEU A 33 2.35 -8.98 11.02
CA LEU A 33 2.15 -7.56 11.29
C LEU A 33 2.63 -6.75 10.09
N MET A 34 1.77 -5.87 9.58
CA MET A 34 2.12 -4.94 8.51
C MET A 34 2.12 -3.51 9.07
N THR A 35 3.17 -2.76 8.81
CA THR A 35 3.23 -1.32 9.05
C THR A 35 3.31 -0.58 7.72
N TYR A 36 2.68 0.58 7.67
CA TYR A 36 2.77 1.50 6.55
C TYR A 36 3.14 2.88 7.08
N GLU A 37 4.12 3.49 6.47
CA GLU A 37 4.61 4.81 6.85
C GLU A 37 4.71 5.68 5.59
N GLN A 38 4.15 6.89 5.69
CA GLN A 38 4.31 7.89 4.64
C GLN A 38 4.50 9.28 5.21
N THR A 39 5.24 10.11 4.49
CA THR A 39 5.28 11.56 4.69
C THR A 39 5.46 12.27 3.36
N LEU A 40 4.82 13.44 3.25
CA LEU A 40 5.02 14.36 2.12
C LEU A 40 5.93 15.53 2.51
N SER A 41 6.32 15.61 3.77
CA SER A 41 6.93 16.79 4.37
C SER A 41 8.45 16.81 4.32
N THR A 42 9.09 15.74 3.85
CA THR A 42 10.55 15.66 3.82
C THR A 42 11.11 15.12 2.51
N PRO A 43 12.11 15.78 1.93
CA PRO A 43 12.82 15.28 0.74
C PRO A 43 13.70 14.06 1.04
N TYR A 44 13.96 13.76 2.30
CA TYR A 44 14.79 12.61 2.68
C TYR A 44 14.12 11.26 2.37
N MET A 45 12.82 11.23 2.19
CA MET A 45 12.09 10.07 1.67
C MET A 45 12.29 9.86 0.16
N LEU A 46 12.76 10.87 -0.55
CA LEU A 46 13.13 10.79 -1.97
C LEU A 46 14.62 10.50 -2.09
N ARG A 47 15.03 9.30 -1.67
CA ARG A 47 16.45 8.91 -1.69
C ARG A 47 17.00 8.61 -3.07
N SER A 48 16.14 8.40 -4.05
CA SER A 48 16.53 8.19 -5.44
C SER A 48 16.14 9.39 -6.28
N ASP A 49 17.02 9.80 -7.19
CA ASP A 49 16.71 10.80 -8.21
C ASP A 49 15.43 10.40 -8.99
N PRO A 50 14.50 11.35 -9.26
CA PRO A 50 13.28 11.04 -9.99
C PRO A 50 13.51 10.41 -11.36
N GLY A 51 14.56 10.81 -12.08
CA GLY A 51 14.91 10.22 -13.38
C GLY A 51 15.33 8.76 -13.25
N ILE A 52 16.04 8.43 -12.20
CA ILE A 52 16.43 7.05 -11.88
C ILE A 52 15.22 6.25 -11.40
N ARG A 53 14.44 6.84 -10.49
CA ARG A 53 13.27 6.18 -9.90
C ARG A 53 12.17 5.86 -10.92
N ASN A 54 12.01 6.70 -11.93
CA ASN A 54 11.00 6.56 -12.97
C ASN A 54 11.55 5.89 -14.24
N GLY A 55 12.84 5.58 -14.27
CA GLY A 55 13.49 4.89 -15.39
C GLY A 55 13.43 3.36 -15.26
N ASP A 56 13.89 2.69 -16.30
CA ASP A 56 14.02 1.22 -16.33
C ASP A 56 15.23 0.69 -15.57
N ILE A 57 16.06 1.58 -15.07
CA ILE A 57 17.28 1.25 -14.32
C ILE A 57 16.96 1.27 -12.84
N PHE A 58 17.26 0.19 -12.16
CA PHE A 58 17.11 0.08 -10.72
C PHE A 58 18.48 0.13 -10.02
N PRO A 59 19.01 1.31 -9.67
CA PRO A 59 20.40 1.42 -9.28
C PRO A 59 20.66 1.27 -7.78
N HIS A 60 19.71 1.56 -6.90
CA HIS A 60 19.98 1.68 -5.47
C HIS A 60 18.82 1.19 -4.60
N TRP A 61 18.79 -0.12 -4.34
CA TRP A 61 17.79 -0.76 -3.51
C TRP A 61 17.53 -0.09 -2.16
N PRO A 62 18.54 0.12 -1.31
CA PRO A 62 18.31 0.73 -0.01
C PRO A 62 17.89 2.18 -0.06
N GLN A 63 17.99 2.83 -1.22
CA GLN A 63 17.71 4.25 -1.40
C GLN A 63 16.33 4.53 -2.02
N ASN A 64 15.55 3.49 -2.30
CA ASN A 64 14.20 3.66 -2.81
C ASN A 64 13.28 4.20 -1.71
N ALA A 65 12.77 5.40 -1.93
CA ALA A 65 11.89 6.06 -0.98
C ALA A 65 10.55 5.34 -0.80
N THR A 66 10.08 4.67 -1.85
CA THR A 66 8.86 3.86 -1.80
C THR A 66 9.22 2.41 -2.06
N ARG A 67 9.05 1.57 -1.05
CA ARG A 67 9.40 0.15 -1.12
C ARG A 67 8.53 -0.66 -0.18
N ILE A 68 8.51 -1.97 -0.40
CA ILE A 68 7.97 -2.96 0.53
C ILE A 68 9.13 -3.76 1.09
N GLU A 69 9.18 -3.93 2.38
CA GLU A 69 10.14 -4.79 3.07
C GLU A 69 9.38 -5.92 3.75
N LEU A 70 9.74 -7.16 3.43
CA LEU A 70 9.16 -8.37 4.01
C LEU A 70 10.21 -9.02 4.92
N TYR A 71 9.93 -9.08 6.20
CA TYR A 71 10.83 -9.65 7.21
C TYR A 71 10.35 -11.04 7.60
N GLY A 72 11.17 -12.04 7.33
CA GLY A 72 10.94 -13.42 7.71
C GLY A 72 12.03 -13.95 8.63
N GLU A 73 11.82 -15.12 9.20
CA GLU A 73 12.77 -15.76 10.11
C GLU A 73 14.12 -16.08 9.44
N GLN A 74 14.10 -16.39 8.16
CA GLN A 74 15.30 -16.80 7.42
C GLN A 74 15.95 -15.69 6.62
N GLY A 75 15.26 -14.53 6.47
CA GLY A 75 15.79 -13.43 5.67
C GLY A 75 14.81 -12.29 5.51
N MET A 76 15.16 -11.37 4.64
CA MET A 76 14.37 -10.21 4.29
C MET A 76 14.28 -10.09 2.78
N MET A 77 13.12 -9.69 2.28
CA MET A 77 12.95 -9.33 0.88
C MET A 77 12.60 -7.84 0.78
N CYS A 78 13.29 -7.14 -0.10
CA CYS A 78 12.99 -5.77 -0.46
C CYS A 78 12.39 -5.73 -1.86
N VAL A 79 11.22 -5.11 -2.02
CA VAL A 79 10.52 -4.97 -3.31
C VAL A 79 10.42 -3.49 -3.65
N GLY A 80 10.95 -3.12 -4.80
CA GLY A 80 10.98 -1.74 -5.29
C GLY A 80 9.65 -1.30 -5.91
N ARG A 81 9.46 0.00 -5.91
CA ARG A 81 8.29 0.65 -6.51
C ARG A 81 8.25 0.49 -8.03
N MET A 82 7.05 0.47 -8.60
CA MET A 82 6.78 0.58 -10.03
C MET A 82 7.56 -0.45 -10.89
N GLY A 83 7.54 -1.70 -10.46
CA GLY A 83 8.29 -2.75 -11.15
C GLY A 83 9.80 -2.68 -10.97
N GLY A 84 10.29 -1.97 -9.95
CA GLY A 84 11.72 -1.81 -9.65
C GLY A 84 12.46 -3.11 -9.29
N GLY A 85 11.75 -4.25 -9.32
CA GLY A 85 12.36 -5.54 -9.02
C GLY A 85 12.42 -5.84 -7.51
N TRP A 86 13.25 -6.78 -7.14
CA TRP A 86 13.36 -7.22 -5.75
C TRP A 86 14.74 -7.79 -5.42
N GLN A 87 15.07 -7.78 -4.12
CA GLN A 87 16.25 -8.43 -3.57
C GLN A 87 15.91 -9.23 -2.32
N VAL A 88 16.43 -10.43 -2.24
CA VAL A 88 16.35 -11.29 -1.06
C VAL A 88 17.68 -11.27 -0.33
N TYR A 89 17.64 -10.91 0.93
CA TYR A 89 18.79 -10.90 1.83
C TYR A 89 18.68 -12.05 2.82
N VAL A 90 19.77 -12.73 3.03
CA VAL A 90 19.91 -13.71 4.11
C VAL A 90 21.01 -13.26 5.05
N ARG A 91 20.87 -13.61 6.32
CA ARG A 91 21.92 -13.35 7.31
C ARG A 91 22.72 -14.63 7.52
N PRO A 92 23.90 -14.75 6.96
CA PRO A 92 24.78 -15.85 7.28
C PRO A 92 25.31 -15.71 8.73
N LYS A 93 25.93 -16.77 9.25
CA LYS A 93 26.54 -16.77 10.60
C LYS A 93 27.54 -15.63 10.82
N SER A 94 28.09 -15.07 9.74
CA SER A 94 29.05 -13.93 9.78
C SER A 94 28.40 -12.57 10.10
N ARG A 95 27.10 -12.49 10.35
CA ARG A 95 26.33 -11.28 10.70
C ARG A 95 26.15 -10.20 9.63
N LYS A 96 26.84 -10.24 8.50
CA LYS A 96 26.60 -9.31 7.39
C LYS A 96 25.51 -9.86 6.48
N PRO A 97 24.45 -9.10 6.16
CA PRO A 97 23.46 -9.52 5.17
C PRO A 97 24.14 -9.74 3.81
N VAL A 98 23.75 -10.82 3.14
CA VAL A 98 24.21 -11.15 1.80
C VAL A 98 23.00 -11.23 0.88
N VAL A 99 23.10 -10.66 -0.29
CA VAL A 99 22.09 -10.84 -1.35
C VAL A 99 22.15 -12.28 -1.81
N LYS A 100 21.09 -13.03 -1.56
CA LYS A 100 20.95 -14.43 -1.99
C LYS A 100 20.39 -14.55 -3.38
N ASP A 101 19.44 -13.66 -3.70
CA ASP A 101 18.74 -13.67 -4.97
C ASP A 101 18.21 -12.28 -5.28
N GLN A 102 18.05 -11.95 -6.56
CA GLN A 102 17.55 -10.65 -6.98
C GLN A 102 17.00 -10.68 -8.39
N MET A 103 16.09 -9.79 -8.66
CA MET A 103 15.61 -9.49 -10.00
C MET A 103 15.63 -7.98 -10.21
N VAL A 104 16.34 -7.55 -11.23
CA VAL A 104 16.28 -6.16 -11.70
C VAL A 104 14.95 -5.96 -12.41
N GLY A 105 14.19 -5.00 -11.95
CA GLY A 105 12.88 -4.70 -12.52
C GLY A 105 12.97 -3.86 -13.78
N ARG A 106 11.81 -3.71 -14.41
CA ARG A 106 11.61 -2.80 -15.52
C ARG A 106 10.36 -1.97 -15.27
N TYR A 107 10.29 -0.81 -15.89
CA TYR A 107 9.10 0.01 -15.82
C TYR A 107 7.88 -0.75 -16.38
N PRO A 108 6.81 -0.91 -15.60
CA PRO A 108 5.77 -1.90 -15.90
C PRO A 108 4.68 -1.39 -16.86
N ASP A 109 4.66 -0.11 -17.23
CA ASP A 109 3.55 0.49 -17.97
C ASP A 109 3.26 -0.16 -19.32
N PRO A 110 4.24 -0.39 -20.23
CA PRO A 110 3.94 -1.04 -21.48
C PRO A 110 3.36 -2.46 -21.30
N PRO A 111 3.99 -3.37 -20.54
CA PRO A 111 3.43 -4.70 -20.34
C PRO A 111 2.10 -4.69 -19.57
N HIS A 112 1.87 -3.72 -18.68
CA HIS A 112 0.60 -3.56 -17.99
C HIS A 112 -0.53 -3.18 -18.97
N LYS A 113 -0.30 -2.21 -19.85
CA LYS A 113 -1.25 -1.79 -20.88
C LYS A 113 -1.54 -2.91 -21.88
N ASP A 114 -0.50 -3.61 -22.32
CA ASP A 114 -0.63 -4.76 -23.23
C ASP A 114 -1.45 -5.89 -22.58
N ASN A 115 -1.21 -6.19 -21.30
CA ASN A 115 -1.99 -7.15 -20.54
C ASN A 115 -3.45 -6.77 -20.47
N PHE A 116 -3.77 -5.51 -20.20
CA PHE A 116 -5.14 -5.02 -20.17
C PHE A 116 -5.83 -5.18 -21.54
N VAL A 117 -5.22 -4.71 -22.62
CA VAL A 117 -5.76 -4.83 -23.99
C VAL A 117 -5.96 -6.30 -24.37
N HIS A 118 -4.97 -7.16 -24.05
CA HIS A 118 -5.10 -8.60 -24.29
C HIS A 118 -6.27 -9.20 -23.51
N SER A 119 -6.45 -8.83 -22.25
CA SER A 119 -7.55 -9.32 -21.41
C SER A 119 -8.92 -8.89 -21.93
N VAL A 120 -9.04 -7.66 -22.43
CA VAL A 120 -10.26 -7.18 -23.08
C VAL A 120 -10.62 -8.05 -24.29
N LYS A 121 -9.64 -8.39 -25.15
CA LYS A 121 -9.85 -9.20 -26.36
C LYS A 121 -10.12 -10.67 -26.03
N SER A 122 -9.36 -11.24 -25.12
CA SER A 122 -9.42 -12.68 -24.79
C SER A 122 -10.46 -13.03 -23.73
N ARG A 123 -11.00 -12.03 -23.01
CA ARG A 123 -11.87 -12.19 -21.86
C ARG A 123 -11.22 -12.94 -20.69
N LYS A 124 -9.90 -13.03 -20.68
CA LYS A 124 -9.13 -13.60 -19.56
C LYS A 124 -8.95 -12.55 -18.47
N ARG A 125 -8.82 -13.01 -17.24
CA ARG A 125 -8.54 -12.17 -16.07
C ARG A 125 -7.23 -11.40 -16.28
N PRO A 126 -7.21 -10.07 -16.10
CA PRO A 126 -5.98 -9.28 -16.15
C PRO A 126 -5.10 -9.51 -14.92
N ASN A 127 -3.80 -9.22 -15.04
CA ASN A 127 -2.89 -9.30 -13.90
C ASN A 127 -3.27 -8.32 -12.78
N ALA A 128 -3.72 -7.11 -13.16
CA ALA A 128 -4.27 -6.13 -12.22
C ALA A 128 -5.80 -6.22 -12.21
N ASP A 129 -6.30 -7.31 -11.67
CA ASP A 129 -7.73 -7.56 -11.52
C ASP A 129 -8.36 -6.61 -10.50
N VAL A 130 -9.64 -6.29 -10.68
CA VAL A 130 -10.39 -5.41 -9.78
C VAL A 130 -10.41 -5.93 -8.34
N GLU A 131 -10.44 -7.22 -8.14
CA GLU A 131 -10.41 -7.83 -6.80
C GLU A 131 -9.09 -7.55 -6.08
N GLU A 132 -7.95 -7.60 -6.77
CA GLU A 132 -6.65 -7.23 -6.20
C GLU A 132 -6.59 -5.74 -5.86
N GLY A 133 -7.20 -4.92 -6.72
CA GLY A 133 -7.37 -3.49 -6.45
C GLY A 133 -8.24 -3.23 -5.21
N HIS A 134 -9.38 -3.91 -5.10
CA HIS A 134 -10.29 -3.84 -3.97
C HIS A 134 -9.57 -4.18 -2.65
N ARG A 135 -8.91 -5.33 -2.57
CA ARG A 135 -8.17 -5.77 -1.38
C ARG A 135 -7.08 -4.79 -0.96
N SER A 136 -6.37 -4.23 -1.93
CA SER A 136 -5.35 -3.23 -1.66
C SER A 136 -5.95 -1.92 -1.12
N MET A 137 -7.08 -1.48 -1.69
CA MET A 137 -7.76 -0.26 -1.27
C MET A 137 -8.44 -0.39 0.09
N LEU A 138 -8.85 -1.58 0.52
CA LEU A 138 -9.39 -1.80 1.85
C LEU A 138 -8.42 -1.34 2.94
N LEU A 139 -7.13 -1.64 2.81
CA LEU A 139 -6.12 -1.21 3.78
C LEU A 139 -6.03 0.31 3.87
N VAL A 140 -6.09 0.98 2.72
CA VAL A 140 -6.09 2.45 2.65
C VAL A 140 -7.33 3.02 3.34
N HIS A 141 -8.51 2.44 3.09
CA HIS A 141 -9.75 2.90 3.69
C HIS A 141 -9.78 2.68 5.20
N TYR A 142 -9.37 1.51 5.69
CA TYR A 142 -9.30 1.26 7.14
C TYR A 142 -8.33 2.21 7.83
N ALA A 143 -7.16 2.46 7.25
CA ALA A 143 -6.21 3.43 7.79
C ALA A 143 -6.82 4.84 7.85
N ASN A 144 -7.46 5.29 6.77
CA ASN A 144 -8.08 6.61 6.72
C ASN A 144 -9.24 6.75 7.71
N ILE A 145 -10.09 5.72 7.86
CA ILE A 145 -11.18 5.72 8.83
C ILE A 145 -10.62 5.80 10.24
N SER A 146 -9.63 4.96 10.58
CA SER A 146 -8.96 5.01 11.88
C SER A 146 -8.38 6.39 12.17
N CYS A 147 -7.66 6.98 11.21
CA CYS A 147 -7.06 8.30 11.36
C CYS A 147 -8.12 9.40 11.55
N ARG A 148 -9.19 9.40 10.77
CA ARG A 148 -10.31 10.36 10.89
C ARG A 148 -11.04 10.27 12.23
N LEU A 149 -11.03 9.11 12.85
CA LEU A 149 -11.60 8.86 14.19
C LEU A 149 -10.57 9.05 15.33
N GLY A 150 -9.54 9.86 15.08
CA GLY A 150 -8.55 10.23 16.09
C GLY A 150 -7.57 9.11 16.46
N GLY A 151 -7.32 8.16 15.55
CA GLY A 151 -6.43 7.02 15.82
C GLY A 151 -7.15 5.87 16.52
N ARG A 152 -8.43 5.67 16.24
CA ARG A 152 -9.20 4.56 16.81
C ARG A 152 -8.75 3.23 16.21
N LYS A 153 -8.43 2.26 17.06
CA LYS A 153 -8.14 0.89 16.61
C LYS A 153 -9.43 0.22 16.15
N LEU A 154 -9.50 -0.13 14.88
CA LEU A 154 -10.64 -0.79 14.26
C LEU A 154 -10.53 -2.29 14.41
N GLN A 155 -11.64 -2.96 14.75
CA GLN A 155 -11.78 -4.41 14.71
C GLN A 155 -12.47 -4.78 13.39
N ILE A 156 -11.91 -5.71 12.65
CA ILE A 156 -12.35 -6.02 11.29
C ILE A 156 -12.68 -7.50 11.20
N ASP A 157 -13.81 -7.83 10.60
CA ASP A 157 -14.09 -9.18 10.15
C ASP A 157 -13.46 -9.43 8.77
N PRO A 158 -12.43 -10.28 8.67
CA PRO A 158 -11.73 -10.51 7.40
C PRO A 158 -12.59 -11.17 6.31
N LYS A 159 -13.72 -11.77 6.69
CA LYS A 159 -14.62 -12.47 5.75
C LYS A 159 -15.62 -11.52 5.11
N THR A 160 -16.19 -10.64 5.92
CA THR A 160 -17.22 -9.68 5.48
C THR A 160 -16.65 -8.30 5.21
N GLU A 161 -15.35 -8.07 5.53
CA GLU A 161 -14.64 -6.80 5.37
C GLU A 161 -15.27 -5.64 6.18
N ARG A 162 -16.14 -5.96 7.11
CA ARG A 162 -16.85 -4.98 7.94
C ARG A 162 -16.08 -4.65 9.22
N ILE A 163 -16.17 -3.40 9.64
CA ILE A 163 -15.71 -2.98 10.95
C ILE A 163 -16.73 -3.43 11.99
N LEU A 164 -16.24 -4.11 13.02
CA LEU A 164 -17.08 -4.71 14.06
C LEU A 164 -17.33 -3.71 15.20
N ASN A 165 -18.56 -3.70 15.72
CA ASN A 165 -18.94 -2.99 16.94
C ASN A 165 -18.65 -1.47 16.91
N ASP A 166 -18.56 -0.84 15.73
CA ASP A 166 -18.32 0.59 15.56
C ASP A 166 -19.20 1.15 14.42
N PRO A 167 -20.44 1.53 14.72
CA PRO A 167 -21.36 2.11 13.73
C PRO A 167 -20.86 3.42 13.11
N GLU A 168 -20.13 4.24 13.88
CA GLU A 168 -19.55 5.49 13.39
C GLU A 168 -18.48 5.21 12.32
N ALA A 169 -17.57 4.28 12.59
CA ALA A 169 -16.58 3.85 11.62
C ALA A 169 -17.22 3.22 10.38
N MET A 170 -18.25 2.39 10.56
CA MET A 170 -19.02 1.83 9.43
C MET A 170 -19.70 2.90 8.59
N GLY A 171 -20.16 3.97 9.18
CA GLY A 171 -20.76 5.11 8.46
C GLY A 171 -19.78 5.79 7.49
N LEU A 172 -18.47 5.69 7.75
CA LEU A 172 -17.44 6.27 6.88
C LEU A 172 -17.10 5.41 5.64
N PHE A 173 -17.64 4.20 5.51
CA PHE A 173 -17.54 3.41 4.27
C PHE A 173 -18.34 3.98 3.12
N LYS A 174 -19.27 4.88 3.39
CA LYS A 174 -20.19 5.45 2.41
C LYS A 174 -20.08 6.96 2.37
N ARG A 175 -20.43 7.51 1.23
CA ARG A 175 -20.64 8.94 1.07
C ARG A 175 -22.14 9.23 1.03
N VAL A 176 -22.51 10.43 1.44
CA VAL A 176 -23.80 10.99 1.06
C VAL A 176 -23.72 11.38 -0.42
N TYR A 177 -24.35 10.61 -1.29
CA TYR A 177 -24.30 10.86 -2.72
C TYR A 177 -25.20 12.06 -3.11
N ARG A 178 -24.68 12.89 -3.99
CA ARG A 178 -25.44 14.00 -4.58
C ARG A 178 -26.37 13.47 -5.68
N LYS A 179 -27.66 13.76 -5.60
CA LYS A 179 -28.61 13.44 -6.68
C LYS A 179 -28.24 14.17 -7.97
N PRO A 180 -28.39 13.53 -9.17
CA PRO A 180 -28.93 12.19 -9.39
C PRO A 180 -27.88 11.06 -9.33
N TRP A 181 -26.63 11.36 -8.98
CA TRP A 181 -25.46 10.46 -9.01
C TRP A 181 -25.40 9.59 -7.74
N VAL A 182 -26.39 8.74 -7.59
CA VAL A 182 -26.46 7.80 -6.46
C VAL A 182 -26.00 6.44 -6.94
N VAL A 183 -25.02 5.85 -6.25
CA VAL A 183 -24.63 4.45 -6.45
C VAL A 183 -25.60 3.60 -5.64
N GLU A 184 -26.40 2.79 -6.33
CA GLU A 184 -27.30 1.84 -5.67
C GLU A 184 -26.50 0.74 -5.00
N GLU A 185 -26.94 0.36 -3.80
CA GLU A 185 -26.37 -0.82 -3.14
C GLU A 185 -26.92 -2.06 -3.85
N VAL A 186 -26.01 -2.83 -4.44
CA VAL A 186 -26.35 -4.18 -4.88
C VAL A 186 -26.50 -5.01 -3.61
N VAL A 187 -27.73 -5.35 -3.30
CA VAL A 187 -28.09 -6.24 -2.16
C VAL A 187 -27.73 -7.66 -2.51
#